data_52f9b5a48f82c3b9a73606f1cf0a0729
#
_entry.id   52f9b5a48f82c3b9a73606f1cf0a0729
#
_cell.length_a   1.000
_cell.length_b   1.000
_cell.length_c   1.000
_cell.angle_alpha   90.00
_cell.angle_beta   90.00
_cell.angle_gamma   90.00
#
_symmetry.space_group_name_H-M   'P 1'
#
loop_
_entity.id
_entity.type
_entity.pdbx_description
1 polymer ?
#
loop_
_entity_poly.entity_id
_entity_poly.type
_entity_poly.pdbx_seq_one_letter_code
_entity_poly.pdbx_strand_id
1 'polypeptide(L)'
;MKLITTNDDLKANLYRLANKYENISFAVAWASAGTETFGELSANRSRIRKAVIGTHFYQTHPDVLDAFAESNDVRFILQPRGVFHPKIYIFWSEEHWEVLIGSANLTAGALNKNSEAMALISDNDQAESSLKRDVISLIDSYWDEARTVSKDAALSYRALWSKQQPALRRLSGQYGQTTKSKAPADSAVMAMPWTQFFASVQEDVHHGFKKRCDLLKLVRTAFETTNHFQKMELGLRKTIAGLPTEFNEHWGWFGSMSGAGYYHQAVNENNPHLSEALDEIPLNGPVSREHYEAYLTEFVKAFPNGGHGIAIASRLIALKRPDYFICFDSKNKNELCKDFDIKQSGMDYERYWEEIIERITDSAWWNEPRPNNALAGSVWDGRAAMLDAIFYRP
;
A
#
# COMPACT_ATOMS: atom_id res chain seq x y z
N MET A 1 28.30 8.33 -27.18
CA MET A 1 27.10 8.37 -26.33
C MET A 1 26.14 7.26 -26.72
N LYS A 2 25.62 6.50 -25.78
CA LYS A 2 24.64 5.44 -25.98
C LYS A 2 23.41 5.74 -25.11
N LEU A 3 22.20 5.63 -25.67
CA LEU A 3 20.97 5.69 -24.90
C LEU A 3 20.63 4.27 -24.38
N ILE A 4 20.31 4.14 -23.09
CA ILE A 4 19.89 2.91 -22.41
C ILE A 4 18.43 3.11 -22.02
N THR A 5 17.55 2.22 -22.51
CA THR A 5 16.10 2.33 -22.35
C THR A 5 15.44 1.06 -21.79
N THR A 6 16.26 0.01 -21.54
CA THR A 6 15.78 -1.23 -20.93
C THR A 6 16.42 -1.47 -19.58
N ASN A 7 15.68 -2.11 -18.67
CA ASN A 7 16.20 -2.45 -17.34
C ASN A 7 17.37 -3.43 -17.42
N ASP A 8 17.35 -4.37 -18.38
CA ASP A 8 18.41 -5.36 -18.54
C ASP A 8 19.71 -4.72 -19.05
N ASP A 9 19.63 -3.81 -20.03
CA ASP A 9 20.80 -3.03 -20.47
C ASP A 9 21.35 -2.15 -19.34
N LEU A 10 20.48 -1.56 -18.53
CA LEU A 10 20.90 -0.74 -17.40
C LEU A 10 21.67 -1.57 -16.37
N LYS A 11 21.11 -2.72 -15.94
CA LYS A 11 21.79 -3.66 -15.02
C LYS A 11 23.10 -4.15 -15.57
N ALA A 12 23.12 -4.59 -16.84
CA ALA A 12 24.33 -5.08 -17.48
C ALA A 12 25.44 -4.01 -17.56
N ASN A 13 25.07 -2.75 -17.86
CA ASN A 13 26.05 -1.67 -17.87
C ASN A 13 26.54 -1.31 -16.47
N LEU A 14 25.68 -1.22 -15.47
CA LEU A 14 26.08 -0.95 -14.09
C LEU A 14 27.02 -2.05 -13.57
N TYR A 15 26.71 -3.33 -13.81
CA TYR A 15 27.57 -4.46 -13.48
C TYR A 15 28.93 -4.36 -14.17
N ARG A 16 28.93 -4.16 -15.49
CA ARG A 16 30.14 -4.03 -16.28
C ARG A 16 31.04 -2.89 -15.77
N LEU A 17 30.44 -1.72 -15.52
CA LEU A 17 31.19 -0.51 -15.09
C LEU A 17 31.73 -0.65 -13.66
N ALA A 18 30.99 -1.22 -12.74
CA ALA A 18 31.45 -1.47 -11.37
C ALA A 18 32.62 -2.43 -11.30
N ASN A 19 32.70 -3.36 -12.26
CA ASN A 19 33.81 -4.32 -12.33
C ASN A 19 35.00 -3.84 -13.17
N LYS A 20 34.75 -2.96 -14.15
CA LYS A 20 35.81 -2.45 -15.06
C LYS A 20 36.70 -1.41 -14.41
N TYR A 21 36.09 -0.50 -13.61
CA TYR A 21 36.79 0.70 -13.14
C TYR A 21 37.21 0.62 -11.68
N GLU A 22 38.34 1.27 -11.36
CA GLU A 22 38.92 1.32 -10.02
C GLU A 22 38.24 2.36 -9.11
N ASN A 23 37.57 3.34 -9.70
CA ASN A 23 36.96 4.44 -8.99
C ASN A 23 35.50 4.55 -9.40
N ILE A 24 34.64 4.70 -8.39
CA ILE A 24 33.20 4.83 -8.54
C ILE A 24 32.72 6.01 -7.69
N SER A 25 31.96 6.91 -8.27
CA SER A 25 31.18 7.89 -7.50
C SER A 25 29.78 8.01 -8.08
N PHE A 26 28.80 8.27 -7.23
CA PHE A 26 27.43 8.46 -7.67
C PHE A 26 26.61 9.34 -6.73
N ALA A 27 25.57 9.93 -7.29
CA ALA A 27 24.55 10.62 -6.53
C ALA A 27 23.17 10.17 -7.02
N VAL A 28 22.33 9.67 -6.11
CA VAL A 28 21.00 9.16 -6.42
C VAL A 28 19.98 9.67 -5.41
N ALA A 29 18.77 9.96 -5.90
CA ALA A 29 17.70 10.39 -5.01
C ALA A 29 17.31 9.29 -4.01
N TRP A 30 17.29 8.04 -4.47
CA TRP A 30 16.86 6.89 -3.65
C TRP A 30 17.62 5.61 -4.00
N ALA A 31 17.70 4.71 -3.01
CA ALA A 31 18.31 3.41 -3.17
C ALA A 31 17.50 2.29 -2.46
N SER A 32 17.56 1.08 -2.99
CA SER A 32 17.01 -0.13 -2.39
C SER A 32 18.10 -1.16 -2.16
N ALA A 33 18.17 -1.71 -0.97
CA ALA A 33 18.94 -2.92 -0.70
C ALA A 33 18.23 -4.15 -1.30
N GLY A 34 18.97 -5.25 -1.43
CA GLY A 34 18.42 -6.52 -1.93
C GLY A 34 18.35 -6.64 -3.45
N THR A 35 18.85 -5.66 -4.21
CA THR A 35 19.07 -5.79 -5.66
C THR A 35 20.47 -6.32 -5.96
N GLU A 36 20.63 -7.07 -7.06
CA GLU A 36 21.97 -7.53 -7.51
C GLU A 36 22.91 -6.36 -7.70
N THR A 37 22.47 -5.26 -8.31
CA THR A 37 23.27 -4.05 -8.53
C THR A 37 23.74 -3.41 -7.22
N PHE A 38 22.88 -3.38 -6.19
CA PHE A 38 23.27 -2.89 -4.86
C PHE A 38 24.29 -3.83 -4.21
N GLY A 39 24.09 -5.16 -4.34
CA GLY A 39 25.05 -6.17 -3.89
C GLY A 39 26.40 -6.00 -4.54
N GLU A 40 26.43 -5.78 -5.85
CA GLU A 40 27.66 -5.57 -6.62
C GLU A 40 28.41 -4.30 -6.20
N LEU A 41 27.70 -3.17 -6.05
CA LEU A 41 28.33 -1.93 -5.55
C LEU A 41 28.83 -2.08 -4.12
N SER A 42 28.11 -2.82 -3.28
CA SER A 42 28.53 -3.10 -1.89
C SER A 42 29.76 -4.01 -1.84
N ALA A 43 29.85 -5.01 -2.71
CA ALA A 43 31.02 -5.88 -2.85
C ALA A 43 32.26 -5.10 -3.34
N ASN A 44 32.05 -4.11 -4.21
CA ASN A 44 33.09 -3.22 -4.73
C ASN A 44 33.27 -1.94 -3.91
N ARG A 45 32.85 -1.93 -2.63
CA ARG A 45 32.86 -0.73 -1.78
C ARG A 45 34.21 -0.03 -1.70
N SER A 46 35.30 -0.75 -1.72
CA SER A 46 36.66 -0.20 -1.70
C SER A 46 36.97 0.70 -2.91
N ARG A 47 36.22 0.57 -4.00
CA ARG A 47 36.31 1.40 -5.20
C ARG A 47 35.41 2.65 -5.12
N ILE A 48 34.47 2.70 -4.19
CA ILE A 48 33.61 3.88 -4.00
C ILE A 48 34.47 5.00 -3.41
N ARG A 49 34.52 6.15 -4.10
CA ARG A 49 35.20 7.36 -3.64
C ARG A 49 34.23 8.30 -2.92
N LYS A 50 33.10 8.57 -3.53
CA LYS A 50 32.03 9.34 -2.92
C LYS A 50 30.67 8.86 -3.44
N ALA A 51 29.79 8.47 -2.56
CA ALA A 51 28.41 8.17 -2.90
C ALA A 51 27.47 9.02 -2.05
N VAL A 52 26.51 9.68 -2.70
CA VAL A 52 25.49 10.50 -2.03
C VAL A 52 24.11 9.93 -2.32
N ILE A 53 23.38 9.57 -1.27
CA ILE A 53 22.05 8.96 -1.36
C ILE A 53 21.03 9.81 -0.60
N GLY A 54 19.96 10.19 -1.29
CA GLY A 54 18.85 10.89 -0.65
C GLY A 54 17.96 9.94 0.14
N THR A 55 17.29 10.47 1.16
CA THR A 55 16.30 9.74 1.95
C THR A 55 14.90 10.37 1.90
N HIS A 56 14.74 11.35 1.05
CA HIS A 56 13.53 12.14 0.92
C HIS A 56 12.32 11.25 0.63
N PHE A 57 11.17 11.59 1.20
CA PHE A 57 9.93 10.83 1.09
C PHE A 57 10.00 9.38 1.60
N TYR A 58 11.02 9.00 2.36
CA TYR A 58 11.21 7.61 2.83
C TYR A 58 11.25 6.58 1.70
N GLN A 59 11.74 6.95 0.52
CA GLN A 59 11.86 6.06 -0.63
C GLN A 59 13.13 5.21 -0.60
N THR A 60 14.16 5.63 0.13
CA THR A 60 15.36 4.82 0.34
C THR A 60 15.08 3.74 1.38
N HIS A 61 15.39 2.48 1.05
CA HIS A 61 15.18 1.36 1.97
C HIS A 61 16.12 1.47 3.18
N PRO A 62 15.67 1.24 4.42
CA PRO A 62 16.51 1.41 5.60
C PRO A 62 17.74 0.51 5.64
N ASP A 63 17.71 -0.68 5.01
CA ASP A 63 18.89 -1.54 4.92
C ASP A 63 20.05 -0.90 4.14
N VAL A 64 19.78 0.12 3.30
CA VAL A 64 20.83 0.92 2.65
C VAL A 64 21.55 1.78 3.68
N LEU A 65 20.81 2.39 4.62
CA LEU A 65 21.44 3.17 5.69
C LEU A 65 22.21 2.28 6.64
N ASP A 66 21.69 1.09 6.97
CA ASP A 66 22.37 0.13 7.82
C ASP A 66 23.68 -0.37 7.18
N ALA A 67 23.66 -0.70 5.86
CA ALA A 67 24.83 -1.16 5.14
C ALA A 67 25.97 -0.14 5.10
N PHE A 68 25.63 1.16 5.11
CA PHE A 68 26.58 2.26 5.01
C PHE A 68 26.64 3.15 6.27
N ALA A 69 26.09 2.69 7.40
CA ALA A 69 26.24 3.40 8.66
C ALA A 69 27.72 3.56 9.01
N GLU A 70 28.09 4.76 9.48
CA GLU A 70 29.47 5.12 9.84
C GLU A 70 30.48 5.02 8.66
N SER A 71 29.98 5.00 7.41
CA SER A 71 30.84 4.96 6.23
C SER A 71 31.58 6.27 6.03
N ASN A 72 32.83 6.16 5.57
CA ASN A 72 33.60 7.30 5.12
C ASN A 72 33.35 7.64 3.64
N ASP A 73 32.79 6.70 2.87
CA ASP A 73 32.68 6.78 1.41
C ASP A 73 31.24 6.96 0.93
N VAL A 74 30.26 6.85 1.84
CA VAL A 74 28.84 7.03 1.55
C VAL A 74 28.22 7.99 2.56
N ARG A 75 27.55 9.01 2.04
CA ARG A 75 26.81 9.99 2.84
C ARG A 75 25.35 10.09 2.39
N PHE A 76 24.52 10.66 3.25
CA PHE A 76 23.09 10.78 3.02
C PHE A 76 22.63 12.22 3.09
N ILE A 77 21.70 12.60 2.18
CA ILE A 77 20.94 13.84 2.26
C ILE A 77 19.63 13.52 2.99
N LEU A 78 19.52 13.99 4.23
CA LEU A 78 18.36 13.66 5.09
C LEU A 78 17.19 14.63 4.92
N GLN A 79 17.45 15.92 4.88
CA GLN A 79 16.42 16.98 4.77
C GLN A 79 16.94 18.15 3.91
N PRO A 80 16.86 18.04 2.58
CA PRO A 80 17.29 19.13 1.71
C PRO A 80 16.27 20.28 1.67
N ARG A 81 16.74 21.46 1.28
CA ARG A 81 15.86 22.52 0.81
C ARG A 81 15.38 22.15 -0.60
N GLY A 82 14.14 21.77 -0.75
CA GLY A 82 13.60 21.21 -1.98
C GLY A 82 13.78 19.69 -2.04
N VAL A 83 13.82 19.11 -3.24
CA VAL A 83 13.95 17.66 -3.44
C VAL A 83 15.33 17.34 -4.00
N PHE A 84 16.12 16.55 -3.28
CA PHE A 84 17.35 15.99 -3.81
C PHE A 84 17.01 14.88 -4.81
N HIS A 85 17.23 15.13 -6.11
CA HIS A 85 16.72 14.22 -7.16
C HIS A 85 17.72 13.86 -8.28
N PRO A 86 19.06 13.86 -8.06
CA PRO A 86 20.03 13.44 -9.06
C PRO A 86 19.94 11.92 -9.29
N LYS A 87 20.39 11.48 -10.47
CA LYS A 87 20.69 10.11 -10.84
C LYS A 87 21.86 10.14 -11.78
N ILE A 88 23.04 10.14 -11.20
CA ILE A 88 24.31 10.27 -11.90
C ILE A 88 25.32 9.32 -11.29
N TYR A 89 26.02 8.60 -12.14
CA TYR A 89 27.04 7.63 -11.78
C TYR A 89 28.27 7.88 -12.65
N ILE A 90 29.43 7.92 -12.06
CA ILE A 90 30.70 8.03 -12.78
C ILE A 90 31.65 6.91 -12.34
N PHE A 91 32.28 6.33 -13.32
CA PHE A 91 33.27 5.24 -13.19
C PHE A 91 34.55 5.65 -13.93
N TRP A 92 35.70 5.53 -13.30
CA TRP A 92 36.94 5.96 -13.95
C TRP A 92 38.17 5.23 -13.45
N SER A 93 39.19 5.21 -14.33
CA SER A 93 40.59 4.92 -14.06
C SER A 93 41.45 6.16 -14.36
N GLU A 94 42.77 6.02 -14.45
CA GLU A 94 43.62 7.14 -14.81
C GLU A 94 43.32 7.68 -16.22
N GLU A 95 43.16 6.79 -17.20
CA GLU A 95 43.04 7.15 -18.62
C GLU A 95 41.59 7.20 -19.11
N HIS A 96 40.72 6.36 -18.56
CA HIS A 96 39.34 6.13 -19.06
C HIS A 96 38.28 6.47 -18.07
N TRP A 97 37.12 6.92 -18.58
CA TRP A 97 35.93 7.17 -17.77
C TRP A 97 34.63 6.90 -18.54
N GLU A 98 33.61 6.55 -17.81
CA GLU A 98 32.25 6.44 -18.31
C GLU A 98 31.25 7.04 -17.28
N VAL A 99 30.25 7.76 -17.79
CA VAL A 99 29.19 8.41 -16.99
C VAL A 99 27.84 7.88 -17.41
N LEU A 100 27.02 7.51 -16.44
CA LEU A 100 25.59 7.25 -16.62
C LEU A 100 24.81 8.41 -15.98
N ILE A 101 23.93 9.05 -16.75
CA ILE A 101 23.08 10.14 -16.28
C ILE A 101 21.67 10.01 -16.88
N GLY A 102 20.61 10.20 -16.08
CA GLY A 102 19.24 10.12 -16.56
C GLY A 102 18.21 9.99 -15.47
N SER A 103 17.23 9.10 -15.66
CA SER A 103 16.09 8.96 -14.76
C SER A 103 16.26 7.88 -13.68
N ALA A 104 17.15 6.89 -13.86
CA ALA A 104 17.20 5.70 -13.01
C ALA A 104 17.90 5.91 -11.67
N ASN A 105 17.13 5.74 -10.59
CA ASN A 105 17.67 5.60 -9.24
C ASN A 105 18.31 4.22 -9.03
N LEU A 106 19.02 4.05 -7.91
CA LEU A 106 19.53 2.73 -7.47
C LEU A 106 18.44 1.96 -6.71
N THR A 107 17.24 1.84 -7.28
CA THR A 107 16.09 1.20 -6.65
C THR A 107 15.64 -0.05 -7.39
N ALA A 108 15.00 -0.98 -6.67
CA ALA A 108 14.43 -2.18 -7.27
C ALA A 108 13.40 -1.84 -8.39
N GLY A 109 12.65 -0.75 -8.24
CA GLY A 109 11.74 -0.24 -9.27
C GLY A 109 12.49 0.15 -10.54
N ALA A 110 13.50 1.03 -10.44
CA ALA A 110 14.27 1.50 -11.57
C ALA A 110 15.04 0.38 -12.30
N LEU A 111 15.50 -0.62 -11.55
CA LEU A 111 16.30 -1.73 -12.10
C LEU A 111 15.45 -2.86 -12.71
N ASN A 112 14.15 -2.97 -12.39
CA ASN A 112 13.36 -4.13 -12.82
C ASN A 112 11.99 -3.81 -13.44
N LYS A 113 11.39 -2.65 -13.16
CA LYS A 113 9.97 -2.41 -13.49
C LYS A 113 9.68 -1.08 -14.17
N ASN A 114 10.40 -0.02 -13.80
CA ASN A 114 10.11 1.32 -14.30
C ASN A 114 10.56 1.49 -15.74
N SER A 115 9.91 2.40 -16.45
CA SER A 115 10.44 2.93 -17.71
C SER A 115 11.51 3.97 -17.39
N GLU A 116 12.75 3.66 -17.70
CA GLU A 116 13.90 4.53 -17.43
C GLU A 116 14.63 4.89 -18.73
N ALA A 117 15.26 6.05 -18.74
CA ALA A 117 16.11 6.49 -19.84
C ALA A 117 17.43 7.04 -19.29
N MET A 118 18.54 6.42 -19.67
CA MET A 118 19.89 6.81 -19.26
C MET A 118 20.78 7.08 -20.47
N ALA A 119 21.57 8.13 -20.40
CA ALA A 119 22.69 8.36 -21.34
C ALA A 119 23.97 7.77 -20.75
N LEU A 120 24.62 6.90 -21.50
CA LEU A 120 25.98 6.45 -21.24
C LEU A 120 26.94 7.24 -22.13
N ILE A 121 27.85 7.95 -21.50
CA ILE A 121 28.83 8.84 -22.15
C ILE A 121 30.23 8.41 -21.69
N SER A 122 31.18 8.38 -22.61
CA SER A 122 32.57 7.97 -22.36
C SER A 122 33.57 8.99 -22.86
N ASP A 123 34.81 8.86 -22.45
CA ASP A 123 35.97 9.59 -23.01
C ASP A 123 36.09 9.46 -24.53
N ASN A 124 35.70 8.30 -25.09
CA ASN A 124 35.71 8.10 -26.56
C ASN A 124 34.66 8.95 -27.30
N ASP A 125 33.61 9.40 -26.61
CA ASP A 125 32.58 10.25 -27.20
C ASP A 125 32.96 11.73 -27.21
N GLN A 126 33.81 12.16 -26.27
CA GLN A 126 34.18 13.56 -26.06
C GLN A 126 35.59 13.69 -25.48
N ALA A 127 36.61 13.49 -26.30
CA ALA A 127 38.01 13.45 -25.86
C ALA A 127 38.51 14.73 -25.15
N GLU A 128 37.92 15.91 -25.44
CA GLU A 128 38.27 17.20 -24.82
C GLU A 128 37.23 17.69 -23.81
N SER A 129 36.34 16.81 -23.34
CA SER A 129 35.22 17.18 -22.51
C SER A 129 35.58 17.48 -21.06
N SER A 130 35.06 18.57 -20.50
CA SER A 130 35.12 18.84 -19.07
C SER A 130 34.19 17.92 -18.27
N LEU A 131 33.36 17.06 -18.89
CA LEU A 131 32.28 16.30 -18.29
C LEU A 131 32.73 15.46 -17.08
N LYS A 132 33.85 14.74 -17.18
CA LYS A 132 34.41 13.99 -16.04
C LYS A 132 34.60 14.89 -14.81
N ARG A 133 35.27 16.03 -15.02
CA ARG A 133 35.55 17.00 -13.95
C ARG A 133 34.28 17.62 -13.42
N ASP A 134 33.33 17.99 -14.29
CA ASP A 134 32.10 18.66 -13.92
C ASP A 134 31.20 17.72 -13.13
N VAL A 135 31.11 16.43 -13.51
CA VAL A 135 30.36 15.40 -12.75
C VAL A 135 30.99 15.14 -11.39
N ILE A 136 32.31 15.01 -11.31
CA ILE A 136 33.01 14.86 -10.02
C ILE A 136 32.75 16.07 -9.13
N SER A 137 32.91 17.28 -9.66
CA SER A 137 32.66 18.53 -8.92
C SER A 137 31.20 18.65 -8.44
N LEU A 138 30.25 18.21 -9.25
CA LEU A 138 28.84 18.16 -8.87
C LEU A 138 28.60 17.18 -7.71
N ILE A 139 29.15 15.96 -7.79
CA ILE A 139 29.05 14.99 -6.70
C ILE A 139 29.76 15.51 -5.44
N ASP A 140 30.88 16.21 -5.58
CA ASP A 140 31.60 16.85 -4.47
C ASP A 140 30.74 17.91 -3.78
N SER A 141 30.01 18.74 -4.54
CA SER A 141 29.10 19.72 -3.96
C SER A 141 27.95 19.04 -3.16
N TYR A 142 27.42 17.95 -3.64
CA TYR A 142 26.42 17.16 -2.90
C TYR A 142 27.01 16.48 -1.66
N TRP A 143 28.26 16.03 -1.76
CA TRP A 143 28.99 15.43 -0.65
C TRP A 143 29.20 16.40 0.51
N ASP A 144 29.45 17.67 0.22
CA ASP A 144 29.62 18.71 1.24
C ASP A 144 28.32 19.03 2.00
N GLU A 145 27.17 18.86 1.34
CA GLU A 145 25.86 19.00 1.95
C GLU A 145 25.41 17.73 2.70
N ALA A 146 25.91 16.56 2.30
CA ALA A 146 25.53 15.27 2.83
C ALA A 146 26.20 14.96 4.17
N ARG A 147 25.60 14.03 4.95
CA ARG A 147 26.11 13.64 6.27
C ARG A 147 26.31 12.14 6.36
N THR A 148 27.31 11.73 7.11
CA THR A 148 27.45 10.36 7.58
C THR A 148 26.30 10.04 8.54
N VAL A 149 25.73 8.85 8.41
CA VAL A 149 24.64 8.37 9.27
C VAL A 149 25.23 7.44 10.31
N SER A 150 24.95 7.69 11.59
CA SER A 150 25.28 6.76 12.69
C SER A 150 24.32 5.57 12.71
N LYS A 151 24.69 4.51 13.41
CA LYS A 151 23.78 3.35 13.62
C LYS A 151 22.46 3.76 14.27
N ASP A 152 22.51 4.65 15.27
CA ASP A 152 21.30 5.13 15.94
C ASP A 152 20.41 5.96 15.01
N ALA A 153 21.01 6.77 14.13
CA ALA A 153 20.27 7.51 13.13
C ALA A 153 19.63 6.57 12.07
N ALA A 154 20.31 5.49 11.68
CA ALA A 154 19.77 4.45 10.80
C ALA A 154 18.58 3.72 11.45
N LEU A 155 18.67 3.35 12.73
CA LEU A 155 17.57 2.77 13.50
C LEU A 155 16.37 3.73 13.59
N SER A 156 16.62 5.00 13.87
CA SER A 156 15.58 6.04 13.92
C SER A 156 14.89 6.21 12.56
N TYR A 157 15.68 6.22 11.47
CA TYR A 157 15.14 6.26 10.12
C TYR A 157 14.28 5.03 9.81
N ARG A 158 14.71 3.83 10.18
CA ARG A 158 13.96 2.58 10.01
C ARG A 158 12.59 2.65 10.70
N ALA A 159 12.53 3.15 11.93
CA ALA A 159 11.28 3.31 12.66
C ALA A 159 10.31 4.28 11.96
N LEU A 160 10.81 5.43 11.49
CA LEU A 160 10.02 6.39 10.73
C LEU A 160 9.59 5.84 9.37
N TRP A 161 10.49 5.16 8.67
CA TRP A 161 10.22 4.51 7.39
C TRP A 161 9.08 3.50 7.52
N SER A 162 9.14 2.59 8.52
CA SER A 162 8.11 1.58 8.77
C SER A 162 6.74 2.23 9.05
N LYS A 163 6.73 3.36 9.78
CA LYS A 163 5.50 4.12 10.05
C LYS A 163 4.91 4.77 8.80
N GLN A 164 5.74 5.19 7.85
CA GLN A 164 5.31 5.89 6.63
C GLN A 164 4.98 4.93 5.47
N GLN A 165 5.48 3.69 5.48
CA GLN A 165 5.30 2.73 4.39
C GLN A 165 3.83 2.46 4.02
N PRO A 166 2.88 2.32 4.97
CA PRO A 166 1.49 2.12 4.59
C PRO A 166 0.93 3.27 3.73
N ALA A 167 1.27 4.51 4.06
CA ALA A 167 0.86 5.69 3.27
C ALA A 167 1.54 5.73 1.89
N LEU A 168 2.83 5.41 1.83
CA LEU A 168 3.60 5.39 0.58
C LEU A 168 3.15 4.27 -0.37
N ARG A 169 2.83 3.09 0.17
CA ARG A 169 2.25 1.98 -0.61
C ARG A 169 0.89 2.34 -1.19
N ARG A 170 0.05 3.04 -0.44
CA ARG A 170 -1.22 3.58 -0.94
C ARG A 170 -1.00 4.52 -2.13
N LEU A 171 -0.07 5.46 -2.01
CA LEU A 171 0.25 6.40 -3.08
C LEU A 171 0.82 5.70 -4.33
N SER A 172 1.65 4.67 -4.16
CA SER A 172 2.19 3.90 -5.29
C SER A 172 1.13 3.01 -5.94
N GLY A 173 0.13 2.53 -5.20
CA GLY A 173 -1.00 1.77 -5.72
C GLY A 173 -1.93 2.62 -6.59
N GLN A 174 -2.07 3.91 -6.29
CA GLN A 174 -2.90 4.85 -7.08
C GLN A 174 -2.44 5.01 -8.54
N TYR A 175 -1.15 4.84 -8.81
CA TYR A 175 -0.56 5.10 -10.13
C TYR A 175 0.22 3.92 -10.69
N GLY A 176 0.24 2.77 -10.03
CA GLY A 176 1.34 1.83 -10.18
C GLY A 176 1.03 0.40 -10.54
N GLN A 177 -0.14 0.03 -11.00
CA GLN A 177 -0.26 -1.25 -11.72
C GLN A 177 -1.25 -1.13 -12.88
N THR A 178 -0.80 -1.50 -14.07
CA THR A 178 -1.63 -1.80 -15.23
C THR A 178 -2.45 -3.08 -15.03
N THR A 179 -3.19 -3.19 -13.94
CA THR A 179 -4.39 -3.98 -13.94
C THR A 179 -5.42 -3.22 -14.77
N LYS A 180 -6.27 -3.90 -15.50
CA LYS A 180 -7.32 -3.33 -16.36
C LYS A 180 -8.41 -2.60 -15.56
N SER A 181 -8.10 -2.08 -14.37
CA SER A 181 -9.03 -1.35 -13.51
C SER A 181 -8.91 0.15 -13.75
N LYS A 182 -10.03 0.87 -13.70
CA LYS A 182 -10.06 2.33 -13.80
C LYS A 182 -9.13 2.97 -12.77
N ALA A 183 -8.45 4.06 -13.17
CA ALA A 183 -7.84 4.95 -12.19
C ALA A 183 -8.92 5.46 -11.21
N PRO A 184 -8.57 5.83 -9.95
CA PRO A 184 -9.53 6.43 -9.02
C PRO A 184 -10.32 7.59 -9.60
N ALA A 185 -9.69 8.43 -10.42
CA ALA A 185 -10.33 9.55 -11.12
C ALA A 185 -11.38 9.12 -12.16
N ASP A 186 -11.33 7.89 -12.65
CA ASP A 186 -12.28 7.37 -13.66
C ASP A 186 -13.47 6.64 -13.01
N SER A 187 -13.44 6.34 -11.72
CA SER A 187 -14.55 5.81 -10.96
C SER A 187 -15.39 6.96 -10.40
N ALA A 188 -16.69 6.97 -10.73
CA ALA A 188 -17.59 8.01 -10.24
C ALA A 188 -17.65 8.05 -8.72
N VAL A 189 -17.69 6.87 -8.07
CA VAL A 189 -17.78 6.79 -6.61
C VAL A 189 -16.45 7.13 -5.95
N MET A 190 -15.32 6.66 -6.44
CA MET A 190 -14.02 6.93 -5.81
C MET A 190 -13.61 8.41 -5.89
N ALA A 191 -13.98 9.10 -6.97
CA ALA A 191 -13.67 10.50 -7.19
C ALA A 191 -14.60 11.49 -6.45
N MET A 192 -15.70 11.01 -5.87
CA MET A 192 -16.64 11.89 -5.15
C MET A 192 -15.98 12.61 -3.97
N PRO A 193 -16.30 13.90 -3.73
CA PRO A 193 -16.08 14.52 -2.43
C PRO A 193 -17.05 13.93 -1.39
N TRP A 194 -16.74 14.08 -0.11
CA TRP A 194 -17.56 13.58 0.98
C TRP A 194 -19.04 14.04 0.89
N THR A 195 -19.25 15.29 0.54
CA THR A 195 -20.61 15.86 0.44
C THR A 195 -21.50 15.13 -0.57
N GLN A 196 -20.93 14.74 -1.71
CA GLN A 196 -21.63 13.98 -2.74
C GLN A 196 -21.83 12.53 -2.31
N PHE A 197 -20.80 11.90 -1.72
CA PHE A 197 -20.91 10.55 -1.16
C PHE A 197 -22.02 10.47 -0.11
N PHE A 198 -22.05 11.41 0.84
CA PHE A 198 -23.08 11.46 1.87
C PHE A 198 -24.48 11.64 1.29
N ALA A 199 -24.65 12.53 0.30
CA ALA A 199 -25.92 12.69 -0.40
C ALA A 199 -26.37 11.38 -1.07
N SER A 200 -25.46 10.69 -1.78
CA SER A 200 -25.76 9.41 -2.43
C SER A 200 -26.16 8.31 -1.44
N VAL A 201 -25.55 8.27 -0.25
CA VAL A 201 -25.97 7.35 0.83
C VAL A 201 -27.37 7.69 1.37
N GLN A 202 -27.72 8.99 1.45
CA GLN A 202 -29.05 9.43 1.91
C GLN A 202 -30.18 9.06 0.94
N GLU A 203 -29.86 8.89 -0.34
CA GLU A 203 -30.79 8.47 -1.40
C GLU A 203 -31.16 6.98 -1.36
N ASP A 204 -30.67 6.22 -0.36
CA ASP A 204 -31.00 4.79 -0.22
C ASP A 204 -32.52 4.56 -0.09
N VAL A 205 -33.13 4.15 -1.19
CA VAL A 205 -34.57 3.86 -1.30
C VAL A 205 -34.92 2.45 -0.81
N HIS A 206 -33.93 1.57 -0.63
CA HIS A 206 -34.16 0.15 -0.32
C HIS A 206 -34.23 -0.13 1.18
N HIS A 207 -33.27 0.37 1.94
CA HIS A 207 -33.14 0.04 3.35
C HIS A 207 -33.27 1.27 4.27
N GLY A 208 -32.98 2.47 3.75
CA GLY A 208 -32.98 3.71 4.50
C GLY A 208 -31.74 3.88 5.38
N PHE A 209 -30.94 4.90 5.07
CA PHE A 209 -29.60 5.12 5.65
C PHE A 209 -29.61 5.26 7.18
N LYS A 210 -30.67 5.82 7.82
CA LYS A 210 -30.74 5.93 9.28
C LYS A 210 -30.74 4.58 9.96
N LYS A 211 -31.52 3.64 9.45
CA LYS A 211 -31.59 2.28 10.00
C LYS A 211 -30.29 1.51 9.75
N ARG A 212 -29.58 1.80 8.66
CA ARG A 212 -28.21 1.30 8.45
C ARG A 212 -27.26 1.83 9.53
N CYS A 213 -27.31 3.12 9.85
CA CYS A 213 -26.55 3.70 10.95
C CYS A 213 -26.87 3.06 12.30
N ASP A 214 -28.17 2.81 12.58
CA ASP A 214 -28.63 2.18 13.84
C ASP A 214 -28.04 0.76 13.98
N LEU A 215 -28.05 -0.03 12.91
CA LEU A 215 -27.44 -1.37 12.91
C LEU A 215 -25.92 -1.30 13.14
N LEU A 216 -25.21 -0.42 12.45
CA LEU A 216 -23.75 -0.26 12.66
C LEU A 216 -23.43 0.21 14.07
N LYS A 217 -24.23 1.10 14.64
CA LYS A 217 -24.08 1.56 16.03
C LYS A 217 -24.32 0.43 17.03
N LEU A 218 -25.35 -0.38 16.82
CA LEU A 218 -25.63 -1.56 17.64
C LEU A 218 -24.41 -2.50 17.67
N VAL A 219 -23.90 -2.85 16.49
CA VAL A 219 -22.75 -3.75 16.36
C VAL A 219 -21.47 -3.14 16.96
N ARG A 220 -21.25 -1.85 16.73
CA ARG A 220 -20.10 -1.14 17.33
C ARG A 220 -20.14 -1.20 18.86
N THR A 221 -21.28 -0.88 19.46
CA THR A 221 -21.49 -0.97 20.91
C THR A 221 -21.25 -2.39 21.44
N ALA A 222 -21.70 -3.41 20.68
CA ALA A 222 -21.47 -4.80 21.06
C ALA A 222 -19.99 -5.16 21.14
N PHE A 223 -19.18 -4.77 20.15
CA PHE A 223 -17.72 -4.99 20.18
C PHE A 223 -16.99 -4.15 21.23
N GLU A 224 -17.48 -2.96 21.55
CA GLU A 224 -16.92 -2.13 22.63
C GLU A 224 -17.18 -2.69 24.03
N THR A 225 -18.35 -3.32 24.24
CA THR A 225 -18.74 -3.85 25.54
C THR A 225 -18.29 -5.28 25.79
N THR A 226 -18.27 -6.12 24.77
CA THR A 226 -18.03 -7.57 24.91
C THR A 226 -16.66 -8.00 24.43
N ASN A 227 -16.04 -7.29 23.52
CA ASN A 227 -14.69 -7.49 22.99
C ASN A 227 -14.48 -8.77 22.16
N HIS A 228 -15.18 -9.86 22.44
CA HIS A 228 -15.09 -11.14 21.75
C HIS A 228 -16.43 -11.57 21.16
N PHE A 229 -16.44 -11.94 19.88
CA PHE A 229 -17.64 -12.40 19.20
C PHE A 229 -18.27 -13.63 19.89
N GLN A 230 -17.43 -14.56 20.36
CA GLN A 230 -17.87 -15.78 21.04
C GLN A 230 -18.68 -15.50 22.34
N LYS A 231 -18.41 -14.38 23.01
CA LYS A 231 -19.08 -14.00 24.26
C LYS A 231 -20.42 -13.30 24.05
N MET A 232 -20.73 -12.93 22.79
CA MET A 232 -22.00 -12.31 22.46
C MET A 232 -23.14 -13.32 22.44
N GLU A 233 -24.36 -12.90 22.78
CA GLU A 233 -25.52 -13.75 22.66
C GLU A 233 -25.79 -14.16 21.20
N LEU A 234 -26.45 -15.30 20.99
CA LEU A 234 -26.70 -15.89 19.68
C LEU A 234 -27.41 -14.94 18.70
N GLY A 235 -28.44 -14.22 19.17
CA GLY A 235 -29.20 -13.28 18.34
C GLY A 235 -28.32 -12.16 17.79
N LEU A 236 -27.40 -11.64 18.62
CA LEU A 236 -26.44 -10.60 18.22
C LEU A 236 -25.39 -11.15 17.26
N ARG A 237 -24.86 -12.36 17.54
CA ARG A 237 -23.93 -13.03 16.62
C ARG A 237 -24.54 -13.26 15.24
N LYS A 238 -25.80 -13.71 15.19
CA LYS A 238 -26.56 -13.87 13.95
C LYS A 238 -26.75 -12.53 13.23
N THR A 239 -27.08 -11.47 13.96
CA THR A 239 -27.20 -10.12 13.40
C THR A 239 -25.89 -9.67 12.74
N ILE A 240 -24.77 -9.82 13.42
CA ILE A 240 -23.44 -9.49 12.89
C ILE A 240 -23.11 -10.36 11.66
N ALA A 241 -23.43 -11.63 11.73
CA ALA A 241 -23.18 -12.61 10.68
C ALA A 241 -24.11 -12.48 9.45
N GLY A 242 -25.16 -11.68 9.50
CA GLY A 242 -26.13 -11.56 8.42
C GLY A 242 -27.06 -12.80 8.31
N LEU A 243 -27.40 -13.42 9.44
CA LEU A 243 -28.21 -14.61 9.52
C LEU A 243 -29.58 -14.33 10.12
N PRO A 244 -30.67 -15.05 9.72
CA PRO A 244 -32.00 -14.87 10.22
C PRO A 244 -32.04 -14.95 11.75
N THR A 245 -32.68 -13.92 12.37
CA THR A 245 -32.86 -13.82 13.80
C THR A 245 -34.03 -12.87 14.12
N GLU A 246 -34.74 -13.13 15.22
CA GLU A 246 -35.76 -12.21 15.75
C GLU A 246 -35.17 -11.09 16.61
N PHE A 247 -33.86 -11.20 16.94
CA PHE A 247 -33.12 -10.20 17.73
C PHE A 247 -33.08 -8.83 17.07
N ASN A 248 -32.94 -8.80 15.72
CA ASN A 248 -32.91 -7.57 14.93
C ASN A 248 -33.55 -7.80 13.57
N GLU A 249 -34.59 -7.05 13.23
CA GLU A 249 -35.31 -7.16 11.95
C GLU A 249 -34.42 -6.79 10.73
N HIS A 250 -33.33 -6.06 10.95
CA HIS A 250 -32.42 -5.59 9.89
C HIS A 250 -31.17 -6.46 9.74
N TRP A 251 -31.15 -7.68 10.30
CA TRP A 251 -30.01 -8.61 10.30
C TRP A 251 -29.41 -8.84 8.92
N GLY A 252 -30.20 -8.78 7.85
CA GLY A 252 -29.74 -9.04 6.47
C GLY A 252 -29.15 -7.83 5.75
N TRP A 253 -29.21 -6.63 6.36
CA TRP A 253 -28.63 -5.45 5.73
C TRP A 253 -27.12 -5.48 5.78
N PHE A 254 -26.46 -4.87 4.79
CA PHE A 254 -25.04 -5.05 4.51
C PHE A 254 -24.65 -6.50 4.15
N GLY A 255 -25.56 -7.26 3.55
CA GLY A 255 -25.34 -8.61 3.06
C GLY A 255 -26.06 -9.71 3.86
N SER A 256 -27.07 -10.31 3.25
CA SER A 256 -27.75 -11.50 3.80
C SER A 256 -26.98 -12.78 3.48
N MET A 257 -26.65 -13.54 4.51
CA MET A 257 -25.95 -14.83 4.42
C MET A 257 -26.91 -16.02 4.65
N SER A 258 -28.22 -15.83 4.45
CA SER A 258 -29.25 -16.83 4.72
C SER A 258 -29.05 -18.17 3.98
N GLY A 259 -28.39 -18.18 2.81
CA GLY A 259 -28.09 -19.37 2.03
C GLY A 259 -26.79 -20.10 2.39
N ALA A 260 -26.00 -19.62 3.35
CA ALA A 260 -24.67 -20.16 3.65
C ALA A 260 -24.71 -21.23 4.78
N GLY A 261 -25.07 -22.46 4.45
CA GLY A 261 -25.36 -23.55 5.42
C GLY A 261 -24.24 -23.82 6.44
N TYR A 262 -23.00 -24.05 6.01
CA TYR A 262 -21.86 -24.27 6.92
C TYR A 262 -21.57 -23.05 7.81
N TYR A 263 -21.81 -21.86 7.28
CA TYR A 263 -21.65 -20.63 8.05
C TYR A 263 -22.73 -20.50 9.14
N HIS A 264 -24.00 -20.88 8.84
CA HIS A 264 -25.05 -20.97 9.84
C HIS A 264 -24.65 -21.90 10.99
N GLN A 265 -24.09 -23.07 10.65
CA GLN A 265 -23.64 -24.04 11.63
C GLN A 265 -22.53 -23.44 12.50
N ALA A 266 -21.49 -22.88 11.91
CA ALA A 266 -20.37 -22.29 12.64
C ALA A 266 -20.81 -21.18 13.61
N VAL A 267 -21.75 -20.31 13.21
CA VAL A 267 -22.29 -19.25 14.06
C VAL A 267 -23.17 -19.81 15.18
N ASN A 268 -24.05 -20.79 14.88
CA ASN A 268 -24.94 -21.41 15.86
C ASN A 268 -24.17 -22.19 16.93
N GLU A 269 -23.15 -22.95 16.52
CA GLU A 269 -22.29 -23.75 17.40
C GLU A 269 -21.24 -22.89 18.14
N ASN A 270 -21.23 -21.60 17.89
CA ASN A 270 -20.28 -20.67 18.51
C ASN A 270 -18.82 -21.06 18.26
N ASN A 271 -18.49 -21.38 17.00
CA ASN A 271 -17.15 -21.80 16.60
C ASN A 271 -16.08 -20.77 17.04
N PRO A 272 -15.07 -21.18 17.84
CA PRO A 272 -14.09 -20.27 18.41
C PRO A 272 -13.26 -19.54 17.34
N HIS A 273 -12.96 -20.20 16.22
CA HIS A 273 -12.16 -19.59 15.14
C HIS A 273 -12.82 -18.36 14.49
N LEU A 274 -14.16 -18.23 14.55
CA LEU A 274 -14.82 -16.99 14.11
C LEU A 274 -14.50 -15.81 15.04
N SER A 275 -14.39 -16.08 16.35
CA SER A 275 -14.02 -15.05 17.33
C SER A 275 -12.52 -14.70 17.23
N GLU A 276 -11.68 -15.71 17.19
CA GLU A 276 -10.22 -15.56 17.03
C GLU A 276 -9.89 -14.78 15.76
N ALA A 277 -10.54 -15.12 14.65
CA ALA A 277 -10.41 -14.37 13.40
C ALA A 277 -10.81 -12.90 13.56
N LEU A 278 -11.97 -12.63 14.12
CA LEU A 278 -12.40 -11.25 14.34
C LEU A 278 -11.46 -10.48 15.28
N ASP A 279 -10.85 -11.15 16.26
CA ASP A 279 -9.93 -10.51 17.20
C ASP A 279 -8.65 -10.00 16.53
N GLU A 280 -8.24 -10.58 15.39
CA GLU A 280 -7.11 -10.09 14.56
C GLU A 280 -7.38 -8.72 13.92
N ILE A 281 -8.65 -8.33 13.75
CA ILE A 281 -9.01 -7.02 13.22
C ILE A 281 -9.15 -6.01 14.37
N PRO A 282 -8.26 -5.02 14.49
CA PRO A 282 -8.32 -4.06 15.59
C PRO A 282 -9.62 -3.23 15.54
N LEU A 283 -10.30 -3.07 16.70
CA LEU A 283 -11.52 -2.30 16.78
C LEU A 283 -11.30 -0.80 16.54
N ASN A 284 -10.10 -0.29 16.85
CA ASN A 284 -9.73 1.10 16.71
C ASN A 284 -8.38 1.23 15.99
N GLY A 285 -8.13 2.41 15.41
CA GLY A 285 -6.88 2.68 14.71
C GLY A 285 -6.82 2.07 13.29
N PRO A 286 -5.68 2.14 12.63
CA PRO A 286 -5.51 1.66 11.25
C PRO A 286 -5.67 0.13 11.17
N VAL A 287 -6.30 -0.33 10.09
CA VAL A 287 -6.30 -1.74 9.69
C VAL A 287 -5.27 -1.91 8.59
N SER A 288 -4.35 -2.86 8.75
CA SER A 288 -3.34 -3.20 7.76
C SER A 288 -3.68 -4.50 7.02
N ARG A 289 -2.94 -4.78 5.94
CA ARG A 289 -3.05 -6.05 5.21
C ARG A 289 -2.70 -7.24 6.11
N GLU A 290 -1.71 -7.09 6.97
CA GLU A 290 -1.30 -8.13 7.92
C GLU A 290 -2.43 -8.52 8.88
N HIS A 291 -3.21 -7.55 9.38
CA HIS A 291 -4.42 -7.84 10.17
C HIS A 291 -5.46 -8.63 9.37
N TYR A 292 -5.65 -8.26 8.10
CA TYR A 292 -6.58 -8.98 7.23
C TYR A 292 -6.12 -10.41 6.91
N GLU A 293 -4.85 -10.62 6.64
CA GLU A 293 -4.26 -11.95 6.39
C GLU A 293 -4.31 -12.84 7.64
N ALA A 294 -4.06 -12.28 8.83
CA ALA A 294 -4.23 -12.97 10.12
C ALA A 294 -5.70 -13.36 10.34
N TYR A 295 -6.64 -12.43 10.08
CA TYR A 295 -8.08 -12.72 10.11
C TYR A 295 -8.43 -13.92 9.23
N LEU A 296 -7.98 -13.94 7.98
CA LEU A 296 -8.29 -15.04 7.05
C LEU A 296 -7.67 -16.37 7.51
N THR A 297 -6.46 -16.33 8.06
CA THR A 297 -5.78 -17.53 8.59
C THR A 297 -6.59 -18.21 9.66
N GLU A 298 -7.21 -17.46 10.56
CA GLU A 298 -8.10 -18.02 11.59
C GLU A 298 -9.50 -18.32 11.03
N PHE A 299 -10.05 -17.45 10.18
CA PHE A 299 -11.40 -17.60 9.64
C PHE A 299 -11.58 -18.92 8.88
N VAL A 300 -10.63 -19.34 8.06
CA VAL A 300 -10.75 -20.58 7.27
C VAL A 300 -10.76 -21.84 8.14
N LYS A 301 -10.18 -21.79 9.34
CA LYS A 301 -10.21 -22.92 10.29
C LYS A 301 -11.61 -23.23 10.82
N ALA A 302 -12.52 -22.26 10.80
CA ALA A 302 -13.92 -22.50 11.11
C ALA A 302 -14.65 -23.39 10.07
N PHE A 303 -14.01 -23.66 8.93
CA PHE A 303 -14.60 -24.37 7.78
C PHE A 303 -13.70 -25.50 7.26
N PRO A 304 -13.40 -26.52 8.05
CA PRO A 304 -12.45 -27.57 7.66
C PRO A 304 -12.89 -28.38 6.44
N ASN A 305 -14.19 -28.39 6.15
CA ASN A 305 -14.77 -29.08 4.99
C ASN A 305 -15.10 -28.15 3.82
N GLY A 306 -14.56 -26.92 3.81
CA GLY A 306 -14.91 -25.89 2.84
C GLY A 306 -16.25 -25.19 3.15
N GLY A 307 -16.80 -24.47 2.15
CA GLY A 307 -18.04 -23.70 2.33
C GLY A 307 -17.80 -22.28 2.85
N HIS A 308 -16.55 -21.83 2.86
CA HIS A 308 -16.19 -20.44 3.09
C HIS A 308 -16.02 -19.68 1.76
N GLY A 309 -16.09 -18.35 1.81
CA GLY A 309 -15.92 -17.50 0.65
C GLY A 309 -15.94 -16.03 1.02
N ILE A 310 -15.60 -15.18 0.05
CA ILE A 310 -15.45 -13.75 0.29
C ILE A 310 -16.72 -13.08 0.86
N ALA A 311 -17.91 -13.52 0.47
CA ALA A 311 -19.15 -12.92 0.94
C ALA A 311 -19.31 -13.03 2.47
N ILE A 312 -19.14 -14.23 3.03
CA ILE A 312 -19.26 -14.45 4.48
C ILE A 312 -18.06 -13.86 5.24
N ALA A 313 -16.86 -13.94 4.68
CA ALA A 313 -15.67 -13.34 5.30
C ALA A 313 -15.81 -11.81 5.35
N SER A 314 -16.11 -11.18 4.22
CA SER A 314 -16.26 -9.71 4.16
C SER A 314 -17.45 -9.21 5.00
N ARG A 315 -18.52 -10.00 5.16
CA ARG A 315 -19.64 -9.65 6.02
C ARG A 315 -19.23 -9.40 7.47
N LEU A 316 -18.46 -10.30 8.05
CA LEU A 316 -18.04 -10.19 9.46
C LEU A 316 -17.18 -8.96 9.72
N ILE A 317 -16.18 -8.73 8.87
CA ILE A 317 -15.27 -7.59 9.03
C ILE A 317 -15.93 -6.26 8.66
N ALA A 318 -16.87 -6.24 7.71
CA ALA A 318 -17.63 -5.05 7.36
C ALA A 318 -18.50 -4.55 8.53
N LEU A 319 -19.02 -5.45 9.34
CA LEU A 319 -19.77 -5.07 10.53
C LEU A 319 -18.89 -4.70 11.72
N LYS A 320 -17.70 -5.30 11.85
CA LYS A 320 -16.75 -4.93 12.91
C LYS A 320 -16.04 -3.61 12.61
N ARG A 321 -15.59 -3.40 11.36
CA ARG A 321 -14.87 -2.19 10.89
C ARG A 321 -15.53 -1.63 9.63
N PRO A 322 -16.73 -1.07 9.79
CA PRO A 322 -17.50 -0.52 8.66
C PRO A 322 -16.85 0.71 8.03
N ASP A 323 -15.88 1.29 8.67
CA ASP A 323 -15.05 2.37 8.16
C ASP A 323 -13.99 1.90 7.15
N TYR A 324 -13.61 0.60 7.16
CA TYR A 324 -12.61 -0.01 6.27
C TYR A 324 -13.21 -0.96 5.25
N PHE A 325 -14.23 -1.75 5.62
CA PHE A 325 -14.66 -2.90 4.84
C PHE A 325 -16.12 -2.77 4.36
N ILE A 326 -16.36 -3.29 3.17
CA ILE A 326 -17.69 -3.51 2.60
C ILE A 326 -17.97 -5.02 2.51
N CYS A 327 -19.20 -5.45 2.82
CA CYS A 327 -19.61 -6.81 2.48
C CYS A 327 -19.72 -6.94 0.95
N PHE A 328 -19.01 -7.89 0.35
CA PHE A 328 -19.07 -8.16 -1.08
C PHE A 328 -20.02 -9.32 -1.36
N ASP A 329 -21.25 -9.02 -1.68
CA ASP A 329 -22.32 -10.02 -1.83
C ASP A 329 -22.99 -10.01 -3.22
N SER A 330 -24.01 -10.85 -3.40
CA SER A 330 -24.72 -10.96 -4.66
C SER A 330 -25.51 -9.73 -5.06
N LYS A 331 -25.80 -8.82 -4.12
CA LYS A 331 -26.66 -7.66 -4.32
C LYS A 331 -25.91 -6.38 -4.69
N ASN A 332 -24.63 -6.29 -4.31
CA ASN A 332 -23.82 -5.10 -4.58
C ASN A 332 -22.65 -5.35 -5.56
N LYS A 333 -22.19 -6.61 -5.70
CA LYS A 333 -20.99 -6.94 -6.48
C LYS A 333 -21.01 -6.48 -7.94
N ASN A 334 -22.21 -6.51 -8.58
CA ASN A 334 -22.32 -6.16 -10.00
C ASN A 334 -22.02 -4.67 -10.23
N GLU A 335 -22.71 -3.80 -9.49
CA GLU A 335 -22.57 -2.35 -9.62
C GLU A 335 -21.22 -1.87 -9.10
N LEU A 336 -20.73 -2.44 -7.99
CA LEU A 336 -19.42 -2.15 -7.45
C LEU A 336 -18.30 -2.50 -8.44
N CYS A 337 -18.32 -3.73 -8.97
CA CYS A 337 -17.31 -4.14 -9.95
C CYS A 337 -17.37 -3.34 -11.23
N LYS A 338 -18.57 -2.95 -11.68
CA LYS A 338 -18.75 -2.09 -12.85
C LYS A 338 -18.18 -0.69 -12.63
N ASP A 339 -18.45 -0.07 -11.48
CA ASP A 339 -17.91 1.27 -11.18
C ASP A 339 -16.39 1.23 -11.03
N PHE A 340 -15.88 0.20 -10.34
CA PHE A 340 -14.43 0.02 -10.13
C PHE A 340 -13.70 -0.53 -11.37
N ASP A 341 -14.44 -0.93 -12.43
CA ASP A 341 -13.91 -1.57 -13.64
C ASP A 341 -13.03 -2.79 -13.34
N ILE A 342 -13.51 -3.63 -12.44
CA ILE A 342 -12.86 -4.88 -12.04
C ILE A 342 -13.69 -6.09 -12.44
N LYS A 343 -13.01 -7.23 -12.65
CA LYS A 343 -13.69 -8.47 -13.02
C LYS A 343 -14.43 -9.06 -11.83
N GLN A 344 -15.75 -9.24 -11.95
CA GLN A 344 -16.58 -9.81 -10.88
C GLN A 344 -16.29 -11.29 -10.61
N SER A 345 -16.05 -12.11 -11.67
CA SER A 345 -15.82 -13.54 -11.52
C SER A 345 -14.43 -13.82 -10.96
N GLY A 346 -14.33 -14.84 -10.09
CA GLY A 346 -13.08 -15.24 -9.45
C GLY A 346 -12.58 -14.24 -8.41
N MET A 347 -13.48 -13.46 -7.81
CA MET A 347 -13.14 -12.62 -6.64
C MET A 347 -12.79 -13.53 -5.47
N ASP A 348 -11.55 -13.52 -5.06
CA ASP A 348 -11.01 -14.22 -3.91
C ASP A 348 -10.61 -13.22 -2.79
N TYR A 349 -9.96 -13.71 -1.76
CA TYR A 349 -9.55 -12.91 -0.61
C TYR A 349 -8.49 -11.89 -0.95
N GLU A 350 -7.51 -12.26 -1.80
CA GLU A 350 -6.41 -11.38 -2.21
C GLU A 350 -6.93 -10.24 -3.09
N ARG A 351 -7.70 -10.56 -4.13
CA ARG A 351 -8.32 -9.57 -5.01
C ARG A 351 -9.30 -8.65 -4.28
N TYR A 352 -10.03 -9.16 -3.27
CA TYR A 352 -10.91 -8.30 -2.47
C TYR A 352 -10.11 -7.22 -1.74
N TRP A 353 -8.96 -7.56 -1.16
CA TRP A 353 -8.09 -6.56 -0.54
C TRP A 353 -7.53 -5.59 -1.58
N GLU A 354 -6.91 -6.10 -2.64
CA GLU A 354 -6.18 -5.30 -3.63
C GLU A 354 -7.10 -4.48 -4.55
N GLU A 355 -8.21 -5.06 -4.99
CA GLU A 355 -9.07 -4.43 -5.98
C GLU A 355 -10.26 -3.66 -5.36
N ILE A 356 -10.59 -3.91 -4.08
CA ILE A 356 -11.72 -3.25 -3.42
C ILE A 356 -11.24 -2.43 -2.22
N ILE A 357 -10.58 -3.03 -1.24
CA ILE A 357 -10.25 -2.33 0.02
C ILE A 357 -9.19 -1.25 -0.19
N GLU A 358 -8.11 -1.52 -0.90
CA GLU A 358 -7.10 -0.52 -1.21
C GLU A 358 -7.71 0.65 -1.99
N ARG A 359 -8.62 0.39 -2.92
CA ARG A 359 -9.29 1.43 -3.69
C ARG A 359 -10.27 2.25 -2.87
N ILE A 360 -11.01 1.62 -1.93
CA ILE A 360 -11.86 2.34 -0.98
C ILE A 360 -11.00 3.30 -0.15
N THR A 361 -9.89 2.83 0.39
CA THR A 361 -9.01 3.66 1.23
C THR A 361 -8.29 4.76 0.45
N ASP A 362 -8.19 4.64 -0.87
CA ASP A 362 -7.63 5.66 -1.77
C ASP A 362 -8.67 6.67 -2.26
N SER A 363 -9.97 6.44 -2.03
CA SER A 363 -11.02 7.33 -2.50
C SER A 363 -11.02 8.69 -1.77
N ALA A 364 -11.47 9.73 -2.47
CA ALA A 364 -11.50 11.10 -1.94
C ALA A 364 -12.34 11.19 -0.67
N TRP A 365 -13.58 10.70 -0.70
CA TRP A 365 -14.49 10.74 0.45
C TRP A 365 -13.99 9.95 1.67
N TRP A 366 -13.20 8.90 1.48
CA TRP A 366 -12.68 8.11 2.59
C TRP A 366 -11.57 8.86 3.36
N ASN A 367 -10.79 9.68 2.66
CA ASN A 367 -9.67 10.44 3.19
C ASN A 367 -10.07 11.83 3.74
N GLU A 368 -11.31 12.30 3.51
CA GLU A 368 -11.76 13.56 4.08
C GLU A 368 -11.95 13.50 5.60
N PRO A 369 -11.75 14.60 6.32
CA PRO A 369 -11.94 14.65 7.78
C PRO A 369 -13.37 14.28 8.18
N ARG A 370 -13.49 13.67 9.38
CA ARG A 370 -14.80 13.35 9.95
C ARG A 370 -15.64 14.62 10.13
N PRO A 371 -16.88 14.66 9.58
CA PRO A 371 -17.76 15.81 9.72
C PRO A 371 -18.18 16.07 11.18
N ASN A 372 -18.38 17.33 11.53
CA ASN A 372 -18.88 17.72 12.85
C ASN A 372 -20.39 17.45 13.03
N ASN A 373 -21.16 17.37 11.96
CA ASN A 373 -22.58 17.00 12.00
C ASN A 373 -22.75 15.56 12.46
N ALA A 374 -23.56 15.31 13.48
CA ALA A 374 -23.72 13.99 14.09
C ALA A 374 -24.20 12.91 13.10
N LEU A 375 -25.11 13.25 12.19
CA LEU A 375 -25.65 12.31 11.22
C LEU A 375 -24.62 11.98 10.13
N ALA A 376 -23.97 13.00 9.58
CA ALA A 376 -22.88 12.81 8.62
C ALA A 376 -21.69 12.07 9.26
N GLY A 377 -21.39 12.37 10.54
CA GLY A 377 -20.40 11.65 11.33
C GLY A 377 -20.72 10.17 11.49
N SER A 378 -21.98 9.81 11.73
CA SER A 378 -22.41 8.40 11.82
C SER A 378 -22.22 7.65 10.50
N VAL A 379 -22.50 8.28 9.37
CA VAL A 379 -22.22 7.70 8.04
C VAL A 379 -20.71 7.61 7.81
N TRP A 380 -19.95 8.63 8.24
CA TRP A 380 -18.49 8.62 8.10
C TRP A 380 -17.83 7.49 8.91
N ASP A 381 -18.34 7.22 10.11
CA ASP A 381 -17.86 6.12 10.97
C ASP A 381 -18.13 4.73 10.34
N GLY A 382 -19.06 4.64 9.39
CA GLY A 382 -19.35 3.42 8.62
C GLY A 382 -19.12 3.53 7.12
N ARG A 383 -18.32 4.49 6.67
CA ARG A 383 -18.26 4.94 5.27
C ARG A 383 -17.96 3.87 4.23
N ALA A 384 -17.13 2.87 4.53
CA ALA A 384 -16.85 1.79 3.58
C ALA A 384 -18.04 0.83 3.46
N ALA A 385 -18.65 0.44 4.57
CA ALA A 385 -19.87 -0.39 4.54
C ALA A 385 -21.04 0.34 3.88
N MET A 386 -21.15 1.66 4.02
CA MET A 386 -22.20 2.48 3.40
C MET A 386 -22.15 2.54 1.87
N LEU A 387 -21.08 2.10 1.22
CA LEU A 387 -21.08 1.85 -0.23
C LEU A 387 -22.17 0.86 -0.64
N ASP A 388 -22.59 -0.03 0.26
CA ASP A 388 -23.73 -0.92 0.01
C ASP A 388 -25.04 -0.14 -0.28
N ALA A 389 -25.23 1.02 0.32
CA ALA A 389 -26.39 1.87 0.02
C ALA A 389 -26.38 2.40 -1.43
N ILE A 390 -25.18 2.61 -2.00
CA ILE A 390 -24.99 3.12 -3.37
C ILE A 390 -25.10 1.98 -4.39
N PHE A 391 -24.50 0.84 -4.10
CA PHE A 391 -24.36 -0.26 -5.05
C PHE A 391 -25.42 -1.36 -4.91
N TYR A 392 -26.25 -1.34 -3.86
CA TYR A 392 -27.28 -2.36 -3.64
C TYR A 392 -28.32 -2.37 -4.78
N ARG A 393 -28.59 -3.59 -5.28
CA ARG A 393 -29.71 -3.87 -6.20
C ARG A 393 -30.46 -5.10 -5.68
N PRO A 394 -31.79 -5.00 -5.43
CA PRO A 394 -32.61 -6.05 -4.85
C PRO A 394 -32.74 -7.30 -5.72
#